data_845210dbb805e9376c50d7b1add6a773
#
_entry.id   845210dbb805e9376c50d7b1add6a773
#
_cell.length_a   1.000
_cell.length_b   1.000
_cell.length_c   1.000
_cell.angle_alpha   90.00
_cell.angle_beta   90.00
_cell.angle_gamma   90.00
#
_symmetry.space_group_name_H-M   'P 1'
#
loop_
_entity.id
_entity.type
_entity.pdbx_description
1 polymer ?
#
loop_
_entity_poly.entity_id
_entity_poly.type
_entity_poly.pdbx_seq_one_letter_code
_entity_poly.pdbx_strand_id
1 'polypeptide(L)'
;MTDRDVPIDLVLHTPGGLVLAAEQIASALRKHPAKVTVFVPHYAMSGGTLIALAADEIVMDENAVLGPVDPQLGQQPAASILKVLERKPISEIDDETLIMADIAEKAIRQVKATVIELLADRMGAEQAEHIATMLATGVWTHDYPISVREARELGLTVSTDMPPLIYQLMGLYPQTAQRRPSVEYIPLPRSREPERRQVRGSPW
;
A
#
# COMPACT_ATOMS: atom_id res chain seq x y z
N MET A 1 7.29 -29.38 -4.22
CA MET A 1 8.58 -28.68 -4.33
C MET A 1 8.65 -28.12 -5.73
N THR A 2 8.76 -26.83 -5.89
CA THR A 2 8.92 -26.17 -7.18
C THR A 2 10.31 -26.53 -7.71
N ASP A 3 10.41 -26.91 -9.00
CA ASP A 3 11.71 -27.08 -9.63
C ASP A 3 12.44 -25.73 -9.62
N ARG A 4 13.64 -25.71 -9.09
CA ARG A 4 14.41 -24.48 -8.89
C ARG A 4 14.89 -23.84 -10.18
N ASP A 5 14.94 -24.63 -11.25
CA ASP A 5 15.43 -24.21 -12.57
C ASP A 5 14.29 -23.70 -13.48
N VAL A 6 13.05 -23.77 -13.02
CA VAL A 6 11.87 -23.30 -13.78
C VAL A 6 11.54 -21.85 -13.39
N PRO A 7 11.38 -20.93 -14.36
CA PRO A 7 10.93 -19.57 -14.11
C PRO A 7 9.57 -19.53 -13.39
N ILE A 8 9.36 -18.47 -12.60
CA ILE A 8 8.11 -18.23 -11.89
C ILE A 8 7.41 -17.03 -12.52
N ASP A 9 6.17 -17.24 -12.96
CA ASP A 9 5.24 -16.19 -13.31
C ASP A 9 4.21 -16.04 -12.16
N LEU A 10 4.26 -14.91 -11.46
CA LEU A 10 3.39 -14.61 -10.33
C LEU A 10 2.40 -13.52 -10.69
N VAL A 11 1.11 -13.80 -10.62
CA VAL A 11 0.06 -12.80 -10.83
C VAL A 11 -0.38 -12.24 -9.48
N LEU A 12 -0.25 -10.93 -9.29
CA LEU A 12 -0.62 -10.23 -8.07
C LEU A 12 -1.87 -9.36 -8.30
N HIS A 13 -2.89 -9.60 -7.48
CA HIS A 13 -4.03 -8.72 -7.31
C HIS A 13 -4.36 -8.65 -5.83
N THR A 14 -3.85 -7.66 -5.12
CA THR A 14 -3.89 -7.65 -3.66
C THR A 14 -3.85 -6.24 -3.06
N PRO A 15 -4.66 -5.97 -2.03
CA PRO A 15 -4.54 -4.73 -1.25
C PRO A 15 -3.33 -4.74 -0.29
N GLY A 16 -2.59 -5.84 -0.21
CA GLY A 16 -1.51 -6.05 0.75
C GLY A 16 -1.90 -7.04 1.84
N GLY A 17 -1.29 -6.91 3.01
CA GLY A 17 -1.54 -7.80 4.14
C GLY A 17 -0.45 -7.72 5.20
N LEU A 18 -0.21 -8.83 5.91
CA LEU A 18 0.80 -8.91 6.96
C LEU A 18 2.21 -8.70 6.39
N VAL A 19 2.93 -7.71 6.91
CA VAL A 19 4.29 -7.37 6.48
C VAL A 19 5.21 -8.60 6.54
N LEU A 20 5.20 -9.34 7.65
CA LEU A 20 6.01 -10.55 7.80
C LEU A 20 5.75 -11.57 6.68
N ALA A 21 4.50 -11.80 6.32
CA ALA A 21 4.17 -12.74 5.24
C ALA A 21 4.66 -12.25 3.87
N ALA A 22 4.49 -10.95 3.60
CA ALA A 22 4.97 -10.33 2.36
C ALA A 22 6.51 -10.41 2.26
N GLU A 23 7.23 -10.11 3.32
CA GLU A 23 8.69 -10.21 3.39
C GLU A 23 9.18 -11.65 3.18
N GLN A 24 8.51 -12.65 3.79
CA GLN A 24 8.86 -14.05 3.59
C GLN A 24 8.68 -14.49 2.14
N ILE A 25 7.56 -14.07 1.49
CA ILE A 25 7.32 -14.35 0.08
C ILE A 25 8.36 -13.65 -0.80
N ALA A 26 8.58 -12.36 -0.58
CA ALA A 26 9.57 -11.57 -1.32
C ALA A 26 10.98 -12.18 -1.19
N SER A 27 11.40 -12.55 0.01
CA SER A 27 12.69 -13.20 0.24
C SER A 27 12.81 -14.56 -0.47
N ALA A 28 11.71 -15.33 -0.52
CA ALA A 28 11.69 -16.61 -1.23
C ALA A 28 11.83 -16.42 -2.75
N LEU A 29 11.11 -15.45 -3.31
CA LEU A 29 11.19 -15.11 -4.75
C LEU A 29 12.58 -14.61 -5.12
N ARG A 30 13.15 -13.72 -4.32
CA ARG A 30 14.50 -13.18 -4.57
C ARG A 30 15.59 -14.27 -4.58
N LYS A 31 15.43 -15.31 -3.75
CA LYS A 31 16.35 -16.44 -3.67
C LYS A 31 16.13 -17.49 -4.74
N HIS A 32 15.10 -17.35 -5.56
CA HIS A 32 14.83 -18.29 -6.64
C HIS A 32 15.87 -18.11 -7.75
N PRO A 33 16.55 -19.17 -8.18
CA PRO A 33 17.68 -19.04 -9.12
C PRO A 33 17.26 -18.77 -10.56
N ALA A 34 16.03 -19.16 -10.95
CA ALA A 34 15.48 -18.87 -12.26
C ALA A 34 14.70 -17.54 -12.26
N LYS A 35 14.44 -16.98 -13.43
CA LYS A 35 13.72 -15.72 -13.60
C LYS A 35 12.36 -15.71 -12.88
N VAL A 36 12.09 -14.65 -12.14
CA VAL A 36 10.79 -14.36 -11.54
C VAL A 36 10.17 -13.16 -12.22
N THR A 37 8.99 -13.33 -12.82
CA THR A 37 8.18 -12.24 -13.38
C THR A 37 6.93 -12.05 -12.55
N VAL A 38 6.68 -10.81 -12.13
CA VAL A 38 5.44 -10.44 -11.43
C VAL A 38 4.53 -9.67 -12.39
N PHE A 39 3.31 -10.15 -12.55
CA PHE A 39 2.27 -9.50 -13.33
C PHE A 39 1.27 -8.82 -12.40
N VAL A 40 1.03 -7.53 -12.61
CA VAL A 40 0.06 -6.72 -11.87
C VAL A 40 -1.04 -6.26 -12.83
N PRO A 41 -2.11 -7.05 -12.99
CA PRO A 41 -3.18 -6.72 -13.95
C PRO A 41 -4.11 -5.60 -13.48
N HIS A 42 -4.12 -5.29 -12.17
CA HIS A 42 -4.98 -4.25 -11.62
C HIS A 42 -4.29 -3.45 -10.50
N TYR A 43 -3.98 -4.07 -9.36
CA TYR A 43 -3.22 -3.41 -8.30
C TYR A 43 -2.45 -4.40 -7.42
N ALA A 44 -1.33 -3.94 -6.89
CA ALA A 44 -0.56 -4.62 -5.84
C ALA A 44 -0.11 -3.59 -4.81
N MET A 45 -0.89 -3.43 -3.73
CA MET A 45 -0.68 -2.40 -2.73
C MET A 45 0.14 -2.93 -1.54
N SER A 46 0.85 -2.04 -0.84
CA SER A 46 1.52 -2.34 0.42
C SER A 46 2.43 -3.59 0.33
N GLY A 47 2.14 -4.66 1.10
CA GLY A 47 2.86 -5.93 1.01
C GLY A 47 2.89 -6.54 -0.39
N GLY A 48 1.90 -6.25 -1.25
CA GLY A 48 1.92 -6.63 -2.66
C GLY A 48 3.02 -5.92 -3.44
N THR A 49 3.29 -4.65 -3.13
CA THR A 49 4.41 -3.91 -3.70
C THR A 49 5.74 -4.53 -3.27
N LEU A 50 5.92 -4.91 -1.98
CA LEU A 50 7.13 -5.60 -1.51
C LEU A 50 7.39 -6.88 -2.30
N ILE A 51 6.33 -7.66 -2.56
CA ILE A 51 6.44 -8.88 -3.36
C ILE A 51 6.83 -8.56 -4.81
N ALA A 52 6.22 -7.52 -5.40
CA ALA A 52 6.56 -7.09 -6.76
C ALA A 52 8.02 -6.63 -6.88
N LEU A 53 8.52 -5.89 -5.89
CA LEU A 53 9.92 -5.44 -5.86
C LEU A 53 10.93 -6.58 -5.77
N ALA A 54 10.53 -7.78 -5.37
CA ALA A 54 11.40 -8.96 -5.32
C ALA A 54 11.58 -9.63 -6.68
N ALA A 55 10.75 -9.32 -7.69
CA ALA A 55 10.78 -9.94 -9.01
C ALA A 55 11.92 -9.39 -9.88
N ASP A 56 12.41 -10.19 -10.83
CA ASP A 56 13.38 -9.74 -11.84
C ASP A 56 12.73 -8.82 -12.87
N GLU A 57 11.44 -9.00 -13.11
CA GLU A 57 10.64 -8.18 -14.01
C GLU A 57 9.26 -7.92 -13.43
N ILE A 58 8.83 -6.66 -13.49
CA ILE A 58 7.48 -6.24 -13.13
C ILE A 58 6.74 -5.87 -14.40
N VAL A 59 5.63 -6.55 -14.68
CA VAL A 59 4.74 -6.24 -15.80
C VAL A 59 3.43 -5.73 -15.24
N MET A 60 3.09 -4.48 -15.53
CA MET A 60 1.85 -3.83 -15.06
C MET A 60 0.92 -3.57 -16.26
N ASP A 61 -0.38 -3.76 -16.07
CA ASP A 61 -1.35 -3.15 -16.99
C ASP A 61 -1.13 -1.62 -17.00
N GLU A 62 -1.43 -0.96 -18.11
CA GLU A 62 -1.21 0.49 -18.24
C GLU A 62 -1.97 1.32 -17.20
N ASN A 63 -3.08 0.78 -16.67
CA ASN A 63 -3.92 1.39 -15.64
C ASN A 63 -3.70 0.77 -14.25
N ALA A 64 -2.81 -0.22 -14.14
CA ALA A 64 -2.50 -0.84 -12.86
C ALA A 64 -1.68 0.09 -11.96
N VAL A 65 -1.75 -0.17 -10.67
CA VAL A 65 -1.05 0.62 -9.66
C VAL A 65 -0.31 -0.25 -8.65
N LEU A 66 0.79 0.28 -8.16
CA LEU A 66 1.44 -0.15 -6.93
C LEU A 66 1.00 0.77 -5.79
N GLY A 67 1.38 0.46 -4.57
CA GLY A 67 1.14 1.33 -3.41
C GLY A 67 2.38 1.54 -2.55
N PRO A 68 2.38 2.58 -1.70
CA PRO A 68 3.38 2.73 -0.66
C PRO A 68 3.44 1.52 0.27
N VAL A 69 4.60 1.31 0.89
CA VAL A 69 4.82 0.22 1.86
C VAL A 69 5.00 0.76 3.27
N ASP A 70 4.55 1.99 3.52
CA ASP A 70 4.65 2.63 4.82
C ASP A 70 3.91 1.83 5.90
N PRO A 71 4.57 1.55 7.04
CA PRO A 71 3.98 0.72 8.09
C PRO A 71 2.73 1.36 8.70
N GLN A 72 1.72 0.51 8.94
CA GLN A 72 0.50 0.88 9.64
C GLN A 72 0.49 0.26 11.03
N LEU A 73 0.35 1.07 12.08
CA LEU A 73 0.21 0.63 13.47
C LEU A 73 -1.26 0.75 13.89
N GLY A 74 -1.97 -0.37 13.82
CA GLY A 74 -3.42 -0.36 13.89
C GLY A 74 -4.03 0.35 12.68
N GLN A 75 -4.69 1.49 12.92
CA GLN A 75 -5.29 2.32 11.86
C GLN A 75 -4.48 3.59 11.56
N GLN A 76 -3.30 3.75 12.15
CA GLN A 76 -2.50 4.96 12.05
C GLN A 76 -1.20 4.72 11.27
N PRO A 77 -0.87 5.58 10.29
CA PRO A 77 0.41 5.53 9.62
C PRO A 77 1.55 5.83 10.60
N ALA A 78 2.58 5.00 10.61
CA ALA A 78 3.74 5.18 11.48
C ALA A 78 4.37 6.58 11.33
N ALA A 79 4.49 7.07 10.10
CA ALA A 79 5.00 8.41 9.84
C ALA A 79 4.14 9.52 10.46
N SER A 80 2.82 9.34 10.53
CA SER A 80 1.92 10.31 11.14
C SER A 80 2.04 10.34 12.66
N ILE A 81 2.31 9.20 13.28
CA ILE A 81 2.58 9.12 14.73
C ILE A 81 3.86 9.92 15.05
N LEU A 82 4.93 9.75 14.27
CA LEU A 82 6.18 10.50 14.47
C LEU A 82 5.99 12.01 14.33
N LYS A 83 5.10 12.46 13.44
CA LYS A 83 4.80 13.89 13.28
C LYS A 83 4.15 14.53 14.51
N VAL A 84 3.57 13.76 15.43
CA VAL A 84 3.06 14.29 16.69
C VAL A 84 4.22 14.81 17.54
N LEU A 85 5.35 14.07 17.59
CA LEU A 85 6.54 14.44 18.35
C LEU A 85 7.21 15.71 17.82
N GLU A 86 7.09 15.97 16.51
CA GLU A 86 7.62 17.17 15.87
C GLU A 86 6.77 18.42 16.15
N ARG A 87 5.46 18.23 16.42
CA ARG A 87 4.48 19.32 16.53
C ARG A 87 4.11 19.71 17.95
N LYS A 88 4.44 18.87 18.91
CA LYS A 88 4.11 19.10 20.33
C LYS A 88 5.34 19.00 21.22
N PRO A 89 5.43 19.81 22.29
CA PRO A 89 6.40 19.59 23.35
C PRO A 89 6.19 18.21 23.97
N ILE A 90 7.26 17.53 24.33
CA ILE A 90 7.18 16.17 24.89
C ILE A 90 6.33 16.09 26.18
N SER A 91 6.27 17.19 26.94
CA SER A 91 5.45 17.30 28.15
C SER A 91 3.94 17.32 27.90
N GLU A 92 3.52 17.48 26.65
CA GLU A 92 2.10 17.49 26.23
C GLU A 92 1.72 16.21 25.48
N ILE A 93 2.62 15.24 25.43
CA ILE A 93 2.39 13.96 24.74
C ILE A 93 2.24 12.89 25.83
N ASP A 94 1.21 12.06 25.70
CA ASP A 94 1.00 10.94 26.61
C ASP A 94 1.99 9.79 26.35
N ASP A 95 2.18 8.95 27.35
CA ASP A 95 3.14 7.83 27.29
C ASP A 95 2.79 6.81 26.19
N GLU A 96 1.51 6.60 25.91
CA GLU A 96 1.07 5.67 24.88
C GLU A 96 1.52 6.15 23.49
N THR A 97 1.35 7.44 23.22
CA THR A 97 1.83 8.05 21.97
C THR A 97 3.35 7.98 21.86
N LEU A 98 4.10 8.15 22.95
CA LEU A 98 5.56 8.01 22.94
C LEU A 98 6.01 6.57 22.68
N ILE A 99 5.34 5.59 23.28
CA ILE A 99 5.60 4.18 23.01
C ILE A 99 5.29 3.83 21.55
N MET A 100 4.16 4.32 21.02
CA MET A 100 3.79 4.11 19.62
C MET A 100 4.78 4.75 18.67
N ALA A 101 5.35 5.91 19.01
CA ALA A 101 6.37 6.58 18.20
C ALA A 101 7.68 5.77 18.14
N ASP A 102 8.13 5.17 19.23
CA ASP A 102 9.29 4.26 19.24
C ASP A 102 9.05 3.04 18.34
N ILE A 103 7.85 2.45 18.42
CA ILE A 103 7.46 1.33 17.55
C ILE A 103 7.42 1.78 16.07
N ALA A 104 6.86 2.97 15.80
CA ALA A 104 6.74 3.54 14.46
C ALA A 104 8.12 3.76 13.81
N GLU A 105 9.08 4.31 14.55
CA GLU A 105 10.44 4.50 14.08
C GLU A 105 11.11 3.17 13.71
N LYS A 106 10.95 2.16 14.57
CA LYS A 106 11.47 0.80 14.30
C LYS A 106 10.84 0.19 13.08
N ALA A 107 9.51 0.29 12.93
CA ALA A 107 8.77 -0.26 11.80
C ALA A 107 9.20 0.37 10.46
N ILE A 108 9.30 1.70 10.40
CA ILE A 108 9.76 2.42 9.20
C ILE A 108 11.17 1.98 8.84
N ARG A 109 12.09 1.92 9.81
CA ARG A 109 13.47 1.51 9.57
C ARG A 109 13.55 0.08 9.05
N GLN A 110 12.75 -0.84 9.57
CA GLN A 110 12.70 -2.24 9.14
C GLN A 110 12.21 -2.37 7.70
N VAL A 111 11.05 -1.79 7.39
CA VAL A 111 10.49 -1.87 6.02
C VAL A 111 11.43 -1.18 5.01
N LYS A 112 12.02 -0.04 5.37
CA LYS A 112 12.99 0.63 4.53
C LYS A 112 14.22 -0.26 4.25
N ALA A 113 14.74 -0.93 5.25
CA ALA A 113 15.84 -1.87 5.09
C ALA A 113 15.48 -3.05 4.17
N THR A 114 14.26 -3.59 4.31
CA THR A 114 13.74 -4.64 3.43
C THR A 114 13.68 -4.17 1.97
N VAL A 115 13.14 -2.99 1.70
CA VAL A 115 13.08 -2.45 0.33
C VAL A 115 14.49 -2.28 -0.26
N ILE A 116 15.42 -1.73 0.50
CA ILE A 116 16.83 -1.59 0.07
C ILE A 116 17.40 -2.95 -0.27
N GLU A 117 17.22 -3.93 0.60
CA GLU A 117 17.71 -5.29 0.37
C GLU A 117 17.12 -5.90 -0.91
N LEU A 118 15.84 -5.72 -1.17
CA LEU A 118 15.18 -6.25 -2.36
C LEU A 118 15.72 -5.63 -3.66
N LEU A 119 16.15 -4.37 -3.61
CA LEU A 119 16.58 -3.61 -4.78
C LEU A 119 18.10 -3.57 -4.99
N ALA A 120 18.90 -3.85 -3.96
CA ALA A 120 20.35 -3.62 -3.94
C ALA A 120 21.12 -4.28 -5.08
N ASP A 121 20.70 -5.47 -5.52
CA ASP A 121 21.41 -6.22 -6.57
C ASP A 121 21.04 -5.75 -8.00
N ARG A 122 19.97 -4.93 -8.13
CA ARG A 122 19.43 -4.52 -9.44
C ARG A 122 19.68 -3.08 -9.79
N MET A 123 19.97 -2.27 -8.78
CA MET A 123 20.24 -0.84 -8.94
C MET A 123 21.29 -0.39 -7.92
N GLY A 124 21.88 0.77 -8.14
CA GLY A 124 22.84 1.34 -7.21
C GLY A 124 22.25 1.62 -5.82
N ALA A 125 23.09 1.57 -4.79
CA ALA A 125 22.67 1.75 -3.39
C ALA A 125 21.92 3.07 -3.16
N GLU A 126 22.34 4.16 -3.79
CA GLU A 126 21.71 5.48 -3.69
C GLU A 126 20.28 5.46 -4.23
N GLN A 127 20.04 4.80 -5.36
CA GLN A 127 18.72 4.70 -5.96
C GLN A 127 17.81 3.78 -5.13
N ALA A 128 18.32 2.65 -4.64
CA ALA A 128 17.57 1.77 -3.75
C ALA A 128 17.14 2.49 -2.45
N GLU A 129 18.04 3.28 -1.87
CA GLU A 129 17.76 4.11 -0.68
C GLU A 129 16.72 5.19 -0.98
N HIS A 130 16.79 5.83 -2.15
CA HIS A 130 15.80 6.82 -2.57
C HIS A 130 14.40 6.20 -2.68
N ILE A 131 14.28 5.08 -3.40
CA ILE A 131 13.00 4.38 -3.58
C ILE A 131 12.46 3.90 -2.23
N ALA A 132 13.31 3.31 -1.38
CA ALA A 132 12.92 2.86 -0.05
C ALA A 132 12.39 4.02 0.81
N THR A 133 13.02 5.17 0.73
CA THR A 133 12.58 6.38 1.43
C THR A 133 11.21 6.83 0.91
N MET A 134 11.03 6.94 -0.40
CA MET A 134 9.76 7.35 -0.99
C MET A 134 8.61 6.41 -0.62
N LEU A 135 8.85 5.10 -0.64
CA LEU A 135 7.81 4.09 -0.40
C LEU A 135 7.48 3.89 1.09
N ALA A 136 8.46 4.01 2.01
CA ALA A 136 8.29 3.56 3.40
C ALA A 136 8.12 4.67 4.43
N THR A 137 8.40 5.95 4.10
CA THR A 137 8.45 7.02 5.11
C THR A 137 7.21 7.91 5.17
N GLY A 138 6.12 7.51 4.52
CA GLY A 138 4.86 8.26 4.56
C GLY A 138 4.91 9.56 3.77
N VAL A 139 5.61 9.58 2.64
CA VAL A 139 5.57 10.68 1.66
C VAL A 139 4.17 10.82 1.09
N TRP A 140 3.50 9.68 0.87
CA TRP A 140 2.11 9.58 0.41
C TRP A 140 1.20 9.00 1.49
N THR A 141 -0.11 9.03 1.26
CA THR A 141 -1.05 8.21 2.03
C THR A 141 -0.91 6.74 1.66
N HIS A 142 -1.27 5.84 2.58
CA HIS A 142 -1.09 4.39 2.38
C HIS A 142 -1.84 3.83 1.16
N ASP A 143 -2.91 4.48 0.74
CA ASP A 143 -3.74 4.13 -0.41
C ASP A 143 -3.37 4.89 -1.69
N TYR A 144 -2.25 5.63 -1.69
CA TYR A 144 -1.82 6.38 -2.87
C TYR A 144 -1.51 5.45 -4.05
N PRO A 145 -2.16 5.68 -5.22
CA PRO A 145 -1.96 4.84 -6.38
C PRO A 145 -0.70 5.27 -7.16
N ILE A 146 0.38 4.50 -7.02
CA ILE A 146 1.60 4.71 -7.80
C ILE A 146 1.38 4.12 -9.19
N SER A 147 1.16 4.98 -10.18
CA SER A 147 0.96 4.60 -11.57
C SER A 147 2.23 4.01 -12.21
N VAL A 148 2.08 3.36 -13.37
CA VAL A 148 3.22 2.89 -14.18
C VAL A 148 4.21 4.01 -14.46
N ARG A 149 3.72 5.22 -14.78
CA ARG A 149 4.58 6.38 -15.03
C ARG A 149 5.39 6.74 -13.79
N GLU A 150 4.75 6.86 -12.64
CA GLU A 150 5.43 7.22 -11.39
C GLU A 150 6.40 6.12 -10.93
N ALA A 151 6.04 4.85 -11.11
CA ALA A 151 6.95 3.73 -10.83
C ALA A 151 8.24 3.83 -11.67
N ARG A 152 8.12 4.19 -12.95
CA ARG A 152 9.28 4.43 -13.83
C ARG A 152 10.06 5.68 -13.43
N GLU A 153 9.39 6.77 -13.06
CA GLU A 153 10.01 8.01 -12.55
C GLU A 153 10.79 7.76 -11.24
N LEU A 154 10.32 6.87 -10.39
CA LEU A 154 11.06 6.39 -9.22
C LEU A 154 12.30 5.56 -9.60
N GLY A 155 12.38 5.08 -10.83
CA GLY A 155 13.49 4.26 -11.33
C GLY A 155 13.24 2.75 -11.29
N LEU A 156 12.00 2.32 -11.07
CA LEU A 156 11.64 0.90 -11.19
C LEU A 156 11.56 0.51 -12.68
N THR A 157 12.11 -0.67 -13.00
CA THR A 157 11.99 -1.25 -14.34
C THR A 157 10.63 -1.92 -14.48
N VAL A 158 9.69 -1.24 -15.12
CA VAL A 158 8.33 -1.72 -15.33
C VAL A 158 8.01 -1.80 -16.80
N SER A 159 7.60 -3.00 -17.28
CA SER A 159 7.00 -3.23 -18.59
C SER A 159 5.49 -3.06 -18.54
N THR A 160 4.89 -2.75 -19.69
CA THR A 160 3.42 -2.76 -19.88
C THR A 160 2.97 -3.84 -20.87
N ASP A 161 3.88 -4.73 -21.27
CA ASP A 161 3.60 -5.81 -22.23
C ASP A 161 2.83 -6.95 -21.56
N MET A 162 1.62 -6.66 -21.07
CA MET A 162 0.77 -7.61 -20.36
C MET A 162 0.23 -8.68 -21.31
N PRO A 163 0.57 -9.97 -21.11
CA PRO A 163 0.05 -11.04 -21.96
C PRO A 163 -1.47 -11.18 -21.81
N PRO A 164 -2.23 -11.30 -22.92
CA PRO A 164 -3.70 -11.47 -22.87
C PRO A 164 -4.16 -12.67 -22.02
N LEU A 165 -3.29 -13.69 -21.88
CA LEU A 165 -3.56 -14.87 -21.06
C LEU A 165 -3.72 -14.51 -19.57
N ILE A 166 -3.04 -13.47 -19.08
CA ILE A 166 -3.16 -13.01 -17.69
C ILE A 166 -4.59 -12.54 -17.41
N TYR A 167 -5.20 -11.78 -18.33
CA TYR A 167 -6.60 -11.33 -18.19
C TYR A 167 -7.57 -12.51 -18.22
N GLN A 168 -7.32 -13.50 -19.08
CA GLN A 168 -8.12 -14.72 -19.11
C GLN A 168 -8.03 -15.49 -17.79
N LEU A 169 -6.81 -15.62 -17.25
CA LEU A 169 -6.57 -16.22 -15.94
C LEU A 169 -7.35 -15.50 -14.84
N MET A 170 -7.29 -14.16 -14.81
CA MET A 170 -8.03 -13.35 -13.83
C MET A 170 -9.55 -13.56 -13.92
N GLY A 171 -10.08 -13.80 -15.12
CA GLY A 171 -11.49 -14.12 -15.31
C GLY A 171 -11.93 -15.45 -14.68
N LEU A 172 -11.00 -16.39 -14.46
CA LEU A 172 -11.26 -17.66 -13.77
C LEU A 172 -11.28 -17.53 -12.24
N TYR A 173 -10.72 -16.44 -11.72
CA TYR A 173 -10.66 -16.14 -10.27
C TYR A 173 -11.44 -14.86 -9.97
N PRO A 174 -12.79 -14.90 -10.01
CA PRO A 174 -13.59 -13.70 -9.75
C PRO A 174 -13.30 -13.21 -8.34
N GLN A 175 -12.96 -11.93 -8.25
CA GLN A 175 -12.72 -11.28 -6.96
C GLN A 175 -14.04 -11.14 -6.22
N THR A 176 -14.06 -11.51 -4.95
CA THR A 176 -15.25 -11.32 -4.11
C THR A 176 -15.60 -9.84 -4.08
N ALA A 177 -16.82 -9.51 -4.48
CA ALA A 177 -17.33 -8.15 -4.32
C ALA A 177 -17.14 -7.73 -2.86
N GLN A 178 -16.44 -6.62 -2.64
CA GLN A 178 -16.36 -6.05 -1.30
C GLN A 178 -17.79 -5.82 -0.83
N ARG A 179 -18.16 -6.35 0.34
CA ARG A 179 -19.52 -6.20 0.91
C ARG A 179 -19.85 -4.74 1.28
N ARG A 180 -18.90 -3.83 1.18
CA ARG A 180 -19.12 -2.39 1.36
C ARG A 180 -19.18 -1.73 -0.01
N PRO A 181 -20.24 -0.98 -0.32
CA PRO A 181 -20.27 -0.18 -1.52
C PRO A 181 -19.11 0.83 -1.47
N SER A 182 -18.46 1.06 -2.59
CA SER A 182 -17.37 2.05 -2.73
C SER A 182 -17.86 3.49 -2.47
N VAL A 183 -19.17 3.70 -2.49
CA VAL A 183 -19.84 4.95 -2.12
C VAL A 183 -20.96 4.62 -1.14
N GLU A 184 -20.85 5.14 0.07
CA GLU A 184 -21.89 5.03 1.08
C GLU A 184 -22.64 6.37 1.18
N TYR A 185 -23.95 6.35 0.90
CA TYR A 185 -24.79 7.52 1.08
C TYR A 185 -25.14 7.63 2.58
N ILE A 186 -24.57 8.59 3.27
CA ILE A 186 -24.94 8.92 4.66
C ILE A 186 -26.00 10.02 4.57
N PRO A 187 -27.28 9.69 4.84
CA PRO A 187 -28.32 10.72 4.85
C PRO A 187 -28.07 11.67 6.00
N LEU A 188 -27.85 12.94 5.69
CA LEU A 188 -27.81 13.99 6.71
C LEU A 188 -29.20 14.06 7.37
N PRO A 189 -29.30 14.11 8.72
CA PRO A 189 -30.57 14.32 9.39
C PRO A 189 -31.17 15.63 8.90
N ARG A 190 -32.38 15.57 8.32
CA ARG A 190 -33.13 16.78 8.04
C ARG A 190 -33.38 17.49 9.36
N SER A 191 -32.87 18.70 9.50
CA SER A 191 -33.28 19.59 10.58
C SER A 191 -34.80 19.74 10.50
N ARG A 192 -35.53 19.26 11.52
CA ARG A 192 -36.95 19.57 11.63
C ARG A 192 -37.03 21.10 11.70
N GLU A 193 -37.70 21.72 10.71
CA GLU A 193 -38.09 23.12 10.85
C GLU A 193 -38.86 23.25 12.17
N PRO A 194 -38.61 24.30 12.98
CA PRO A 194 -39.35 24.53 14.19
C PRO A 194 -40.83 24.73 13.81
N GLU A 195 -41.71 23.90 14.36
CA GLU A 195 -43.17 24.09 14.23
C GLU A 195 -43.50 25.52 14.60
N ARG A 196 -44.04 26.27 13.62
CA ARG A 196 -44.63 27.59 13.89
C ARG A 196 -45.76 27.38 14.88
N ARG A 197 -45.55 27.77 16.13
CA ARG A 197 -46.62 27.92 17.14
C ARG A 197 -47.69 28.83 16.57
N GLN A 198 -48.83 28.26 16.17
CA GLN A 198 -50.02 29.04 15.94
C GLN A 198 -50.42 29.73 17.26
N VAL A 199 -50.23 31.03 17.32
CA VAL A 199 -50.77 31.88 18.38
C VAL A 199 -52.26 31.88 18.13
N ARG A 200 -53.03 31.11 18.93
CA ARG A 200 -54.48 31.24 18.98
C ARG A 200 -54.80 32.62 19.52
N GLY A 201 -55.34 33.51 18.65
CA GLY A 201 -55.90 34.77 19.06
C GLY A 201 -57.09 34.51 20.01
N SER A 202 -57.07 35.13 21.17
CA SER A 202 -58.22 35.19 22.08
C SER A 202 -59.30 36.08 21.49
N PRO A 203 -60.54 35.73 21.60
CA PRO A 203 -61.63 36.57 21.15
C PRO A 203 -61.96 37.58 22.25
N TRP A 204 -61.92 38.88 21.90
CA TRP A 204 -62.71 39.95 22.47
C TRP A 204 -63.11 40.93 21.37
#